data_d6437b44d325fa121bf1d992fa7bf97c
#
_entry.id   d6437b44d325fa121bf1d992fa7bf97c
#
_cell.length_a   1.000
_cell.length_b   1.000
_cell.length_c   1.000
_cell.angle_alpha   90.00
_cell.angle_beta   90.00
_cell.angle_gamma   90.00
#
_symmetry.space_group_name_H-M   'P 1'
#
loop_
_entity.id
_entity.type
_entity.pdbx_description
1 polymer ?
#
loop_
_entity_poly.entity_id
_entity_poly.type
_entity_poly.pdbx_seq_one_letter_code
_entity_poly.pdbx_strand_id
1 'polypeptide(L)'
;ALINRLQNLPAKWLEGLAPCGPVLQIDATADLMAQLPGDQVFLLSEGVINGGVGARLLFYWQEGDLIGLQQGDAWADCRLCADGPLRLMPYRRSDVFLHLFAEPIRSEQFLEYLLGQMALLAHAVAELKPREFRSTNGFKRVEAGETLIHQGDAADHVFVIIDGHAEAFVDGHKVGEVPKDEIFGAMAVFTGEPRNATVIAREPSTVMLIPGDQFLSMCHTNPKIAHSLIES
;
A
#
# COMPACT_ATOMS: atom_id res chain seq x y z
N ALA A 1 9.52 8.15 -19.73
CA ALA A 1 8.72 7.63 -20.86
C ALA A 1 7.23 7.45 -20.50
N LEU A 2 6.88 6.73 -19.41
CA LEU A 2 5.50 6.48 -19.00
C LEU A 2 4.76 7.77 -18.65
N ILE A 3 5.33 8.64 -17.81
CA ILE A 3 4.73 9.91 -17.38
C ILE A 3 4.31 10.76 -18.58
N ASN A 4 5.23 11.01 -19.52
CA ASN A 4 4.93 11.84 -20.70
C ASN A 4 3.83 11.23 -21.60
N ARG A 5 3.71 9.90 -21.61
CA ARG A 5 2.66 9.21 -22.36
C ARG A 5 1.30 9.43 -21.71
N LEU A 6 1.22 9.31 -20.38
CA LEU A 6 -0.01 9.48 -19.62
C LEU A 6 -0.52 10.92 -19.63
N GLN A 7 0.37 11.91 -19.53
CA GLN A 7 0.01 13.34 -19.52
C GLN A 7 -0.75 13.80 -20.77
N ASN A 8 -0.48 13.18 -21.92
CA ASN A 8 -1.14 13.57 -23.18
C ASN A 8 -2.46 12.84 -23.44
N LEU A 9 -2.82 11.85 -22.65
CA LEU A 9 -4.03 11.07 -22.87
C LEU A 9 -5.30 11.85 -22.56
N PRO A 10 -5.44 12.60 -21.44
CA PRO A 10 -6.68 13.33 -21.14
C PRO A 10 -7.09 14.31 -22.23
N ALA A 11 -6.15 15.08 -22.77
CA ALA A 11 -6.42 16.01 -23.85
C ALA A 11 -6.96 15.31 -25.13
N LYS A 12 -6.39 14.13 -25.45
CA LYS A 12 -6.85 13.33 -26.60
C LYS A 12 -8.25 12.78 -26.43
N TRP A 13 -8.62 12.34 -25.23
CA TRP A 13 -9.98 11.83 -25.02
C TRP A 13 -11.03 12.91 -25.08
N LEU A 14 -10.68 14.13 -24.62
CA LEU A 14 -11.56 15.27 -24.60
C LEU A 14 -11.67 15.96 -25.96
N GLU A 15 -10.85 15.54 -26.94
CA GLU A 15 -10.91 16.08 -28.29
C GLU A 15 -12.31 15.88 -28.90
N GLY A 16 -12.92 16.98 -29.35
CA GLY A 16 -14.27 17.00 -29.87
C GLY A 16 -15.38 17.14 -28.81
N LEU A 17 -15.05 17.09 -27.51
CA LEU A 17 -16.00 17.37 -26.44
C LEU A 17 -15.94 18.87 -26.08
N ALA A 18 -17.09 19.55 -26.12
CA ALA A 18 -17.17 20.97 -25.74
C ALA A 18 -17.11 21.13 -24.22
N PRO A 19 -16.33 22.09 -23.69
CA PRO A 19 -16.38 22.47 -22.29
C PRO A 19 -17.81 22.90 -21.86
N CYS A 20 -18.18 22.63 -20.62
CA CYS A 20 -19.51 22.98 -20.10
C CYS A 20 -19.58 24.41 -19.54
N GLY A 21 -18.49 25.15 -19.55
CA GLY A 21 -18.42 26.52 -19.05
C GLY A 21 -17.12 27.22 -19.39
N PRO A 22 -16.92 28.46 -18.95
CA PRO A 22 -15.64 29.16 -19.10
C PRO A 22 -14.55 28.54 -18.26
N VAL A 23 -13.30 28.80 -18.62
CA VAL A 23 -12.11 28.40 -17.82
C VAL A 23 -12.22 29.01 -16.43
N LEU A 24 -12.16 28.19 -15.41
CA LEU A 24 -12.08 28.63 -14.02
C LEU A 24 -10.66 29.08 -13.71
N GLN A 25 -10.54 30.25 -13.08
CA GLN A 25 -9.29 30.73 -12.51
C GLN A 25 -9.43 30.64 -10.99
N ILE A 26 -8.51 29.94 -10.35
CA ILE A 26 -8.50 29.75 -8.91
C ILE A 26 -7.14 30.19 -8.42
N ASP A 27 -7.11 31.05 -7.43
CA ASP A 27 -5.89 31.44 -6.73
C ASP A 27 -5.36 30.30 -5.83
N ALA A 28 -4.24 30.54 -5.17
CA ALA A 28 -3.70 29.60 -4.19
C ALA A 28 -4.78 29.15 -3.19
N THR A 29 -4.91 27.85 -2.97
CA THR A 29 -5.94 27.30 -2.10
C THR A 29 -5.44 26.07 -1.32
N ALA A 30 -5.87 25.97 -0.07
CA ALA A 30 -5.57 24.84 0.79
C ALA A 30 -6.53 23.65 0.57
N ASP A 31 -7.70 23.91 -0.03
CA ASP A 31 -8.70 22.87 -0.35
C ASP A 31 -9.38 23.22 -1.69
N LEU A 32 -8.85 22.62 -2.72
CA LEU A 32 -9.36 22.81 -4.08
C LEU A 32 -10.72 22.14 -4.28
N MET A 33 -10.92 20.95 -3.70
CA MET A 33 -12.16 20.19 -3.94
C MET A 33 -13.40 20.87 -3.36
N ALA A 34 -13.25 21.64 -2.29
CA ALA A 34 -14.35 22.43 -1.72
C ALA A 34 -14.82 23.56 -2.65
N GLN A 35 -13.99 23.98 -3.62
CA GLN A 35 -14.31 25.05 -4.57
C GLN A 35 -14.83 24.55 -5.90
N LEU A 36 -14.74 23.25 -6.18
CA LEU A 36 -15.12 22.66 -7.46
C LEU A 36 -16.49 22.00 -7.40
N PRO A 37 -17.35 22.22 -8.44
CA PRO A 37 -18.59 21.49 -8.56
C PRO A 37 -18.39 19.97 -8.66
N GLY A 38 -19.15 19.20 -7.88
CA GLY A 38 -19.01 17.75 -7.82
C GLY A 38 -19.48 16.98 -9.05
N ASP A 39 -20.24 17.61 -9.94
CA ASP A 39 -20.75 17.04 -11.20
C ASP A 39 -19.84 17.30 -12.41
N GLN A 40 -18.69 17.92 -12.18
CA GLN A 40 -17.72 18.29 -13.21
C GLN A 40 -16.39 17.60 -13.03
N VAL A 41 -15.66 17.46 -14.12
CA VAL A 41 -14.23 17.13 -14.19
C VAL A 41 -13.50 18.25 -14.91
N PHE A 42 -12.22 18.43 -14.58
CA PHE A 42 -11.47 19.59 -15.03
C PHE A 42 -10.17 19.17 -15.68
N LEU A 43 -9.87 19.68 -16.85
CA LEU A 43 -8.55 19.59 -17.45
C LEU A 43 -7.70 20.75 -16.90
N LEU A 44 -6.57 20.44 -16.27
CA LEU A 44 -5.63 21.43 -15.81
C LEU A 44 -4.89 22.04 -16.99
N SER A 45 -5.19 23.31 -17.29
CA SER A 45 -4.60 24.04 -18.41
C SER A 45 -3.37 24.83 -18.02
N GLU A 46 -3.23 25.20 -16.74
CA GLU A 46 -2.08 25.94 -16.21
C GLU A 46 -2.00 25.78 -14.69
N GLY A 47 -0.78 25.64 -14.17
CA GLY A 47 -0.49 25.54 -12.74
C GLY A 47 -0.12 24.14 -12.28
N VAL A 48 0.00 23.98 -10.97
CA VAL A 48 0.34 22.71 -10.31
C VAL A 48 -0.58 22.51 -9.10
N ILE A 49 -1.13 21.30 -8.99
CA ILE A 49 -1.95 20.92 -7.85
C ILE A 49 -1.20 19.85 -7.06
N ASN A 50 -1.08 20.09 -5.76
CA ASN A 50 -0.47 19.18 -4.81
C ASN A 50 -1.56 18.31 -4.17
N GLY A 51 -1.33 17.01 -4.09
CA GLY A 51 -2.22 16.06 -3.45
C GLY A 51 -1.54 15.28 -2.35
N GLY A 52 -2.26 15.10 -1.24
CA GLY A 52 -1.71 14.41 -0.10
C GLY A 52 -2.77 13.81 0.82
N VAL A 53 -2.32 12.97 1.75
CA VAL A 53 -3.13 12.37 2.81
C VAL A 53 -2.56 12.79 4.15
N GLY A 54 -3.41 13.39 4.99
CA GLY A 54 -2.98 14.00 6.23
C GLY A 54 -1.98 15.16 5.96
N ALA A 55 -0.80 15.09 6.57
CA ALA A 55 0.27 16.06 6.39
C ALA A 55 1.31 15.68 5.31
N ARG A 56 1.12 14.56 4.62
CA ARG A 56 2.08 14.04 3.63
C ARG A 56 1.63 14.37 2.22
N LEU A 57 2.47 15.13 1.49
CA LEU A 57 2.37 15.29 0.05
C LEU A 57 2.79 13.97 -0.61
N LEU A 58 1.94 13.43 -1.49
CA LEU A 58 2.15 12.14 -2.13
C LEU A 58 2.30 12.24 -3.66
N PHE A 59 1.58 13.18 -4.28
CA PHE A 59 1.53 13.33 -5.72
C PHE A 59 1.16 14.77 -6.10
N TYR A 60 1.35 15.08 -7.36
CA TYR A 60 0.95 16.36 -7.93
C TYR A 60 0.41 16.15 -9.35
N TRP A 61 -0.49 17.03 -9.74
CA TRP A 61 -1.02 17.14 -11.09
C TRP A 61 -0.41 18.36 -11.77
N GLN A 62 -0.16 18.21 -13.05
CA GLN A 62 0.43 19.22 -13.91
C GLN A 62 -0.49 19.52 -15.08
N GLU A 63 -0.11 20.50 -15.89
CA GLU A 63 -0.79 20.79 -17.14
C GLU A 63 -1.00 19.54 -18.00
N GLY A 64 -2.24 19.35 -18.46
CA GLY A 64 -2.68 18.17 -19.20
C GLY A 64 -3.34 17.08 -18.34
N ASP A 65 -3.25 17.16 -17.02
CA ASP A 65 -3.90 16.21 -16.13
C ASP A 65 -5.39 16.50 -15.92
N LEU A 66 -6.17 15.45 -15.66
CA LEU A 66 -7.60 15.51 -15.40
C LEU A 66 -7.89 15.38 -13.90
N ILE A 67 -8.70 16.30 -13.37
CA ILE A 67 -9.07 16.39 -11.96
C ILE A 67 -10.58 16.21 -11.81
N GLY A 68 -11.02 15.70 -10.66
CA GLY A 68 -12.44 15.50 -10.36
C GLY A 68 -12.98 14.14 -10.81
N LEU A 69 -12.13 13.23 -11.31
CA LEU A 69 -12.47 11.83 -11.46
C LEU A 69 -12.63 11.15 -10.09
N GLN A 70 -11.87 11.63 -9.13
CA GLN A 70 -11.86 11.16 -7.74
C GLN A 70 -13.05 11.77 -7.00
N GLN A 71 -14.07 10.97 -6.77
CA GLN A 71 -15.22 11.36 -5.95
C GLN A 71 -15.65 10.20 -5.06
N GLY A 72 -16.21 10.52 -3.89
CA GLY A 72 -16.73 9.58 -2.94
C GLY A 72 -15.81 9.37 -1.73
N ASP A 73 -16.28 8.57 -0.79
CA ASP A 73 -15.67 8.36 0.54
C ASP A 73 -14.24 7.80 0.51
N ALA A 74 -13.87 7.11 -0.57
CA ALA A 74 -12.50 6.58 -0.75
C ALA A 74 -11.42 7.66 -0.82
N TRP A 75 -11.81 8.92 -1.07
CA TRP A 75 -10.92 10.08 -1.19
C TRP A 75 -11.12 11.13 -0.09
N ALA A 76 -11.94 10.81 0.92
CA ALA A 76 -12.29 11.75 1.99
C ALA A 76 -11.06 12.30 2.74
N ASP A 77 -10.01 11.51 2.89
CA ASP A 77 -8.77 11.90 3.56
C ASP A 77 -7.73 12.56 2.62
N CYS A 78 -8.01 12.58 1.31
CA CYS A 78 -7.10 13.17 0.32
C CYS A 78 -7.42 14.66 0.12
N ARG A 79 -6.41 15.50 0.34
CA ARG A 79 -6.51 16.94 0.12
C ARG A 79 -5.80 17.33 -1.15
N LEU A 80 -6.46 18.16 -1.97
CA LEU A 80 -5.86 18.82 -3.11
C LEU A 80 -5.67 20.31 -2.78
N CYS A 81 -4.44 20.80 -2.91
CA CYS A 81 -4.10 22.19 -2.67
C CYS A 81 -3.27 22.77 -3.82
N ALA A 82 -3.24 24.06 -3.93
CA ALA A 82 -2.41 24.77 -4.90
C ALA A 82 -1.72 25.97 -4.22
N ASP A 83 -0.43 26.07 -4.44
CA ASP A 83 0.40 27.17 -3.91
C ASP A 83 0.42 28.39 -4.84
N GLY A 84 -0.12 28.26 -6.04
CA GLY A 84 -0.20 29.32 -7.06
C GLY A 84 -1.49 29.26 -7.84
N PRO A 85 -1.67 30.18 -8.82
CA PRO A 85 -2.87 30.27 -9.61
C PRO A 85 -3.03 29.05 -10.52
N LEU A 86 -4.28 28.61 -10.68
CA LEU A 86 -4.69 27.51 -11.54
C LEU A 86 -5.64 28.00 -12.64
N ARG A 87 -5.57 27.34 -13.79
CA ARG A 87 -6.58 27.45 -14.85
C ARG A 87 -7.15 26.08 -15.16
N LEU A 88 -8.45 25.92 -14.96
CA LEU A 88 -9.16 24.66 -15.06
C LEU A 88 -10.26 24.76 -16.13
N MET A 89 -10.22 23.89 -17.15
CA MET A 89 -11.23 23.77 -18.18
C MET A 89 -12.32 22.80 -17.71
N PRO A 90 -13.57 23.25 -17.50
CA PRO A 90 -14.63 22.41 -16.95
C PRO A 90 -15.31 21.57 -18.03
N TYR A 91 -15.59 20.32 -17.69
CA TYR A 91 -16.41 19.40 -18.49
C TYR A 91 -17.44 18.75 -17.57
N ARG A 92 -18.67 18.56 -18.08
CA ARG A 92 -19.69 17.84 -17.34
C ARG A 92 -19.29 16.36 -17.25
N ARG A 93 -19.26 15.83 -16.05
CA ARG A 93 -18.82 14.46 -15.78
C ARG A 93 -19.56 13.40 -16.59
N SER A 94 -20.90 13.52 -16.68
CA SER A 94 -21.73 12.62 -17.51
C SER A 94 -21.31 12.61 -18.98
N ASP A 95 -21.02 13.80 -19.52
CA ASP A 95 -20.70 13.96 -20.93
C ASP A 95 -19.31 13.39 -21.24
N VAL A 96 -18.36 13.56 -20.31
CA VAL A 96 -17.02 12.94 -20.40
C VAL A 96 -17.14 11.42 -20.46
N PHE A 97 -17.92 10.80 -19.56
CA PHE A 97 -18.07 9.34 -19.58
C PHE A 97 -18.83 8.84 -20.82
N LEU A 98 -19.88 9.54 -21.23
CA LEU A 98 -20.57 9.20 -22.48
C LEU A 98 -19.62 9.29 -23.69
N HIS A 99 -18.79 10.31 -23.75
CA HIS A 99 -17.81 10.53 -24.83
C HIS A 99 -16.68 9.47 -24.80
N LEU A 100 -16.17 9.12 -23.61
CA LEU A 100 -15.15 8.09 -23.44
C LEU A 100 -15.63 6.71 -23.87
N PHE A 101 -16.86 6.35 -23.52
CA PHE A 101 -17.39 5.01 -23.79
C PHE A 101 -18.14 4.90 -25.13
N ALA A 102 -18.27 6.00 -25.87
CA ALA A 102 -18.85 5.97 -27.21
C ALA A 102 -17.97 5.26 -28.25
N GLU A 103 -16.63 5.26 -28.04
CA GLU A 103 -15.68 4.65 -28.96
C GLU A 103 -14.71 3.72 -28.22
N PRO A 104 -14.46 2.50 -28.75
CA PRO A 104 -13.56 1.53 -28.12
C PRO A 104 -12.15 2.06 -27.88
N ILE A 105 -11.60 2.84 -28.83
CA ILE A 105 -10.25 3.39 -28.73
C ILE A 105 -10.08 4.36 -27.56
N ARG A 106 -11.09 5.19 -27.28
CA ARG A 106 -11.08 6.12 -26.15
C ARG A 106 -11.21 5.37 -24.82
N SER A 107 -12.06 4.35 -24.79
CA SER A 107 -12.22 3.47 -23.63
C SER A 107 -10.92 2.77 -23.28
N GLU A 108 -10.19 2.26 -24.28
CA GLU A 108 -8.89 1.61 -24.10
C GLU A 108 -7.84 2.59 -23.58
N GLN A 109 -7.76 3.80 -24.16
CA GLN A 109 -6.86 4.85 -23.69
C GLN A 109 -7.16 5.30 -22.26
N PHE A 110 -8.43 5.33 -21.86
CA PHE A 110 -8.82 5.66 -20.49
C PHE A 110 -8.41 4.58 -19.51
N LEU A 111 -8.57 3.30 -19.86
CA LEU A 111 -8.05 2.18 -19.07
C LEU A 111 -6.52 2.22 -18.98
N GLU A 112 -5.84 2.51 -20.08
CA GLU A 112 -4.38 2.67 -20.09
C GLU A 112 -3.93 3.76 -19.11
N TYR A 113 -4.63 4.90 -19.09
CA TYR A 113 -4.34 5.97 -18.14
C TYR A 113 -4.52 5.53 -16.70
N LEU A 114 -5.65 4.91 -16.35
CA LEU A 114 -5.91 4.44 -14.98
C LEU A 114 -4.88 3.41 -14.52
N LEU A 115 -4.58 2.43 -15.36
CA LEU A 115 -3.55 1.42 -15.07
C LEU A 115 -2.16 2.03 -14.96
N GLY A 116 -1.85 3.03 -15.79
CA GLY A 116 -0.61 3.78 -15.73
C GLY A 116 -0.47 4.59 -14.44
N GLN A 117 -1.53 5.25 -13.98
CA GLN A 117 -1.54 5.95 -12.69
C GLN A 117 -1.34 4.96 -11.53
N MET A 118 -1.98 3.79 -11.57
CA MET A 118 -1.75 2.73 -10.57
C MET A 118 -0.30 2.25 -10.59
N ALA A 119 0.31 2.09 -11.75
CA ALA A 119 1.70 1.69 -11.87
C ALA A 119 2.66 2.75 -11.29
N LEU A 120 2.40 4.05 -11.52
CA LEU A 120 3.17 5.14 -10.93
C LEU A 120 3.05 5.16 -9.41
N LEU A 121 1.85 4.97 -8.86
CA LEU A 121 1.63 4.87 -7.42
C LEU A 121 2.33 3.65 -6.83
N ALA A 122 2.28 2.50 -7.49
CA ALA A 122 2.98 1.29 -7.06
C ALA A 122 4.50 1.50 -7.02
N HIS A 123 5.07 2.19 -8.02
CA HIS A 123 6.48 2.57 -8.02
C HIS A 123 6.82 3.51 -6.87
N ALA A 124 6.01 4.55 -6.63
CA ALA A 124 6.22 5.49 -5.53
C ALA A 124 6.19 4.77 -4.18
N VAL A 125 5.24 3.86 -3.97
CA VAL A 125 5.15 3.04 -2.74
C VAL A 125 6.36 2.11 -2.61
N ALA A 126 6.85 1.52 -3.71
CA ALA A 126 8.03 0.66 -3.69
C ALA A 126 9.31 1.43 -3.33
N GLU A 127 9.44 2.70 -3.78
CA GLU A 127 10.57 3.56 -3.40
C GLU A 127 10.50 4.04 -1.93
N LEU A 128 9.31 4.21 -1.39
CA LEU A 128 9.10 4.58 0.02
C LEU A 128 9.35 3.44 0.99
N LYS A 129 9.21 2.19 0.54
CA LYS A 129 9.55 1.02 1.36
C LYS A 129 11.07 0.84 1.37
N PRO A 130 11.69 0.59 2.53
CA PRO A 130 13.10 0.24 2.59
C PRO A 130 13.38 -0.93 1.63
N ARG A 131 14.49 -0.90 0.92
CA ARG A 131 14.92 -1.92 -0.06
C ARG A 131 15.06 -3.35 0.48
N GLU A 132 14.83 -3.54 1.77
CA GLU A 132 14.96 -4.82 2.48
C GLU A 132 13.76 -5.75 2.35
N PHE A 133 12.76 -5.43 1.52
CA PHE A 133 11.69 -6.38 1.21
C PHE A 133 12.18 -7.45 0.20
N ARG A 134 13.33 -8.07 0.46
CA ARG A 134 13.55 -9.43 0.00
C ARG A 134 12.67 -10.30 0.87
N SER A 135 11.63 -10.86 0.30
CA SER A 135 10.86 -11.92 0.94
C SER A 135 11.79 -13.12 1.17
N THR A 136 12.50 -13.09 2.28
CA THR A 136 13.29 -14.21 2.79
C THR A 136 12.45 -15.02 3.77
N ASN A 137 11.15 -15.14 3.53
CA ASN A 137 10.34 -16.16 4.17
C ASN A 137 10.88 -17.51 3.70
N GLY A 138 11.84 -18.01 4.44
CA GLY A 138 12.46 -19.30 4.18
C GLY A 138 11.57 -20.39 4.76
N PHE A 139 11.32 -21.46 4.00
CA PHE A 139 10.86 -22.72 4.57
C PHE A 139 12.09 -23.55 4.92
N LYS A 140 12.16 -24.02 6.16
CA LYS A 140 13.19 -24.92 6.62
C LYS A 140 12.54 -26.25 7.00
N ARG A 141 13.07 -27.35 6.45
CA ARG A 141 12.78 -28.69 6.96
C ARG A 141 13.74 -29.01 8.07
N VAL A 142 13.21 -29.58 9.13
CA VAL A 142 13.98 -29.98 10.33
C VAL A 142 13.63 -31.41 10.70
N GLU A 143 14.61 -32.11 11.20
CA GLU A 143 14.46 -33.49 11.65
C GLU A 143 14.03 -33.53 13.13
N ALA A 144 13.49 -34.68 13.56
CA ALA A 144 13.16 -34.90 14.96
C ALA A 144 14.38 -34.70 15.84
N GLY A 145 14.25 -33.92 16.93
CA GLY A 145 15.33 -33.56 17.86
C GLY A 145 16.15 -32.35 17.44
N GLU A 146 15.92 -31.78 16.28
CA GLU A 146 16.62 -30.55 15.86
C GLU A 146 16.09 -29.33 16.64
N THR A 147 17.03 -28.50 17.15
CA THR A 147 16.69 -27.27 17.86
C THR A 147 16.43 -26.14 16.88
N LEU A 148 15.26 -25.52 17.00
CA LEU A 148 14.80 -24.38 16.20
C LEU A 148 15.21 -23.05 16.82
N ILE A 149 15.13 -22.95 18.14
CA ILE A 149 15.47 -21.78 18.95
C ILE A 149 16.26 -22.24 20.15
N HIS A 150 17.32 -21.54 20.49
CA HIS A 150 18.05 -21.72 21.79
C HIS A 150 17.67 -20.61 22.76
N GLN A 151 17.39 -20.97 24.00
CA GLN A 151 17.18 -20.01 25.08
C GLN A 151 18.47 -19.13 25.24
N GLY A 152 18.25 -17.81 25.33
CA GLY A 152 19.34 -16.82 25.46
C GLY A 152 19.86 -16.26 24.13
N ASP A 153 19.49 -16.83 22.97
CA ASP A 153 19.90 -16.30 21.67
C ASP A 153 19.18 -14.96 21.34
N ALA A 154 19.79 -14.17 20.47
CA ALA A 154 19.17 -12.98 19.93
C ALA A 154 17.96 -13.33 19.03
N ALA A 155 16.93 -12.50 19.08
CA ALA A 155 15.68 -12.73 18.35
C ALA A 155 15.65 -11.97 17.02
N ASP A 156 15.97 -12.66 15.94
CA ASP A 156 15.99 -12.11 14.56
C ASP A 156 14.81 -12.56 13.69
N HIS A 157 14.16 -13.68 14.03
CA HIS A 157 13.04 -14.28 13.29
C HIS A 157 11.89 -14.69 14.21
N VAL A 158 10.70 -14.75 13.63
CA VAL A 158 9.53 -15.43 14.19
C VAL A 158 9.29 -16.69 13.35
N PHE A 159 8.78 -17.74 13.94
CA PHE A 159 8.62 -19.05 13.33
C PHE A 159 7.16 -19.48 13.31
N VAL A 160 6.78 -20.24 12.29
CA VAL A 160 5.44 -20.88 12.18
C VAL A 160 5.66 -22.35 11.84
N ILE A 161 5.05 -23.27 12.59
CA ILE A 161 5.00 -24.68 12.22
C ILE A 161 3.99 -24.85 11.07
N ILE A 162 4.46 -25.18 9.89
CA ILE A 162 3.60 -25.45 8.73
C ILE A 162 3.14 -26.91 8.72
N ASP A 163 4.03 -27.79 9.17
CA ASP A 163 3.73 -29.22 9.32
C ASP A 163 4.66 -29.80 10.39
N GLY A 164 4.14 -30.74 11.18
CA GLY A 164 4.86 -31.35 12.29
C GLY A 164 4.52 -30.74 13.65
N HIS A 165 5.45 -30.91 14.61
CA HIS A 165 5.24 -30.53 16.01
C HIS A 165 6.59 -30.25 16.71
N ALA A 166 6.59 -29.26 17.62
CA ALA A 166 7.74 -28.92 18.44
C ALA A 166 7.35 -28.75 19.93
N GLU A 167 8.34 -28.74 20.81
CA GLU A 167 8.14 -28.50 22.23
C GLU A 167 9.08 -27.40 22.72
N ALA A 168 8.59 -26.58 23.67
CA ALA A 168 9.33 -25.51 24.30
C ALA A 168 9.85 -25.91 25.69
N PHE A 169 11.10 -25.52 25.96
CA PHE A 169 11.79 -25.83 27.19
C PHE A 169 12.44 -24.58 27.79
N VAL A 170 12.34 -24.41 29.11
CA VAL A 170 13.07 -23.38 29.87
C VAL A 170 13.94 -24.11 30.89
N ASP A 171 15.23 -23.84 30.87
CA ASP A 171 16.22 -24.48 31.78
C ASP A 171 16.09 -26.02 31.77
N GLY A 172 15.82 -26.59 30.59
CA GLY A 172 15.68 -28.02 30.40
C GLY A 172 14.31 -28.62 30.80
N HIS A 173 13.41 -27.84 31.35
CA HIS A 173 12.06 -28.26 31.71
C HIS A 173 11.04 -27.90 30.60
N LYS A 174 10.25 -28.88 30.19
CA LYS A 174 9.19 -28.66 29.22
C LYS A 174 8.16 -27.68 29.79
N VAL A 175 7.90 -26.59 29.06
CA VAL A 175 6.94 -25.54 29.46
C VAL A 175 5.75 -25.43 28.50
N GLY A 176 5.83 -26.00 27.29
CA GLY A 176 4.74 -25.93 26.33
C GLY A 176 4.93 -26.82 25.12
N GLU A 177 3.90 -26.87 24.31
CA GLU A 177 3.86 -27.53 23.02
C GLU A 177 3.63 -26.48 21.91
N VAL A 178 4.18 -26.73 20.74
CA VAL A 178 4.02 -25.86 19.56
C VAL A 178 3.48 -26.73 18.44
N PRO A 179 2.15 -26.82 18.31
CA PRO A 179 1.50 -27.62 17.27
C PRO A 179 1.58 -26.94 15.89
N LYS A 180 1.08 -27.66 14.90
CA LYS A 180 0.92 -27.15 13.53
C LYS A 180 0.09 -25.84 13.54
N ASP A 181 0.43 -24.93 12.62
CA ASP A 181 -0.14 -23.61 12.40
C ASP A 181 0.08 -22.60 13.56
N GLU A 182 0.88 -22.96 14.55
CA GLU A 182 1.22 -22.07 15.66
C GLU A 182 2.45 -21.21 15.36
N ILE A 183 2.37 -19.93 15.78
CA ILE A 183 3.44 -18.94 15.69
C ILE A 183 4.21 -18.93 17.01
N PHE A 184 5.54 -19.03 16.95
CA PHE A 184 6.37 -19.04 18.15
C PHE A 184 7.63 -18.16 18.00
N GLY A 185 8.23 -17.81 19.14
CA GLY A 185 9.38 -16.92 19.19
C GLY A 185 9.06 -15.43 18.96
N ALA A 186 7.78 -15.05 18.90
CA ALA A 186 7.34 -13.68 18.66
C ALA A 186 7.66 -12.72 19.81
N MET A 187 7.55 -13.18 21.08
CA MET A 187 7.74 -12.32 22.25
C MET A 187 9.12 -11.65 22.28
N ALA A 188 10.18 -12.42 22.04
CA ALA A 188 11.54 -11.88 22.02
C ALA A 188 11.78 -10.87 20.89
N VAL A 189 11.07 -11.01 19.75
CA VAL A 189 11.10 -10.02 18.65
C VAL A 189 10.37 -8.74 19.05
N PHE A 190 9.25 -8.85 19.79
CA PHE A 190 8.49 -7.67 20.25
C PHE A 190 9.22 -6.88 21.33
N THR A 191 9.83 -7.60 22.30
CA THR A 191 10.49 -6.97 23.47
C THR A 191 11.92 -6.55 23.18
N GLY A 192 12.55 -7.12 22.15
CA GLY A 192 13.98 -6.95 21.90
C GLY A 192 14.86 -7.70 22.92
N GLU A 193 14.27 -8.57 23.75
CA GLU A 193 14.98 -9.38 24.74
C GLU A 193 15.50 -10.69 24.11
N PRO A 194 16.46 -11.37 24.75
CA PRO A 194 16.90 -12.70 24.35
C PRO A 194 15.74 -13.73 24.37
N ARG A 195 15.89 -14.80 23.61
CA ARG A 195 14.95 -15.93 23.59
C ARG A 195 14.73 -16.48 25.00
N ASN A 196 13.48 -16.57 25.42
CA ASN A 196 13.10 -17.04 26.74
C ASN A 196 13.02 -18.58 26.87
N ALA A 197 13.00 -19.30 25.74
CA ALA A 197 12.88 -20.75 25.72
C ALA A 197 13.69 -21.37 24.58
N THR A 198 14.09 -22.63 24.76
CA THR A 198 14.59 -23.51 23.70
C THR A 198 13.42 -24.25 23.06
N VAL A 199 13.33 -24.27 21.73
CA VAL A 199 12.27 -24.98 20.99
C VAL A 199 12.89 -26.09 20.16
N ILE A 200 12.39 -27.33 20.32
CA ILE A 200 12.93 -28.55 19.69
C ILE A 200 11.83 -29.26 18.90
N ALA A 201 12.08 -29.60 17.65
CA ALA A 201 11.19 -30.40 16.83
C ALA A 201 11.08 -31.84 17.40
N ARG A 202 9.88 -32.36 17.52
CA ARG A 202 9.63 -33.72 18.02
C ARG A 202 9.45 -34.75 16.94
N GLU A 203 9.16 -34.31 15.75
CA GLU A 203 9.04 -35.10 14.54
C GLU A 203 9.61 -34.32 13.36
N PRO A 204 9.82 -34.95 12.19
CA PRO A 204 10.21 -34.24 10.99
C PRO A 204 9.18 -33.14 10.67
N SER A 205 9.61 -31.90 10.69
CA SER A 205 8.73 -30.72 10.62
C SER A 205 9.14 -29.78 9.51
N THR A 206 8.19 -29.01 9.02
CA THR A 206 8.43 -27.88 8.12
C THR A 206 8.09 -26.59 8.84
N VAL A 207 9.05 -25.69 8.93
CA VAL A 207 8.93 -24.42 9.64
C VAL A 207 9.11 -23.28 8.67
N MET A 208 8.24 -22.28 8.74
CA MET A 208 8.40 -21.01 8.03
C MET A 208 9.09 -20.00 8.96
N LEU A 209 10.13 -19.35 8.44
CA LEU A 209 10.87 -18.28 9.12
C LEU A 209 10.37 -16.94 8.59
N ILE A 210 9.98 -16.05 9.50
CA ILE A 210 9.54 -14.68 9.20
C ILE A 210 10.55 -13.73 9.85
N PRO A 211 11.29 -12.90 9.09
CA PRO A 211 12.18 -11.90 9.67
C PRO A 211 11.43 -10.99 10.65
N GLY A 212 12.09 -10.64 11.77
CA GLY A 212 11.47 -9.91 12.86
C GLY A 212 10.91 -8.54 12.47
N ASP A 213 11.59 -7.81 11.60
CA ASP A 213 11.16 -6.53 11.06
C ASP A 213 9.91 -6.66 10.19
N GLN A 214 9.81 -7.72 9.37
CA GLN A 214 8.61 -8.03 8.59
C GLN A 214 7.42 -8.38 9.48
N PHE A 215 7.67 -9.20 10.50
CA PHE A 215 6.64 -9.59 11.47
C PHE A 215 6.11 -8.37 12.21
N LEU A 216 6.95 -7.48 12.71
CA LEU A 216 6.54 -6.22 13.34
C LEU A 216 5.75 -5.33 12.39
N SER A 217 6.17 -5.22 11.12
CA SER A 217 5.43 -4.49 10.10
C SER A 217 4.04 -5.08 9.84
N MET A 218 3.90 -6.41 9.81
CA MET A 218 2.60 -7.09 9.67
C MET A 218 1.68 -6.79 10.85
N CYS A 219 2.19 -6.80 12.07
CA CYS A 219 1.43 -6.47 13.28
C CYS A 219 0.96 -5.02 13.30
N HIS A 220 1.78 -4.06 12.82
CA HIS A 220 1.37 -2.65 12.70
C HIS A 220 0.30 -2.42 11.64
N THR A 221 0.32 -3.20 10.54
CA THR A 221 -0.67 -3.06 9.47
C THR A 221 -1.96 -3.83 9.72
N ASN A 222 -1.92 -4.85 10.58
CA ASN A 222 -3.08 -5.67 10.94
C ASN A 222 -3.12 -5.97 12.45
N PRO A 223 -3.74 -5.10 13.26
CA PRO A 223 -3.79 -5.24 14.73
C PRO A 223 -4.42 -6.54 15.22
N LYS A 224 -5.24 -7.22 14.39
CA LYS A 224 -5.85 -8.51 14.74
C LYS A 224 -4.80 -9.63 14.88
N ILE A 225 -3.72 -9.57 14.11
CA ILE A 225 -2.61 -10.53 14.20
C ILE A 225 -1.90 -10.35 15.54
N ALA A 226 -1.64 -9.11 15.96
CA ALA A 226 -1.03 -8.82 17.24
C ALA A 226 -1.89 -9.31 18.42
N HIS A 227 -3.22 -9.16 18.33
CA HIS A 227 -4.15 -9.56 19.39
C HIS A 227 -4.20 -11.09 19.57
N SER A 228 -4.26 -11.86 18.48
CA SER A 228 -4.27 -13.33 18.53
C SER A 228 -2.98 -13.94 19.11
N LEU A 229 -1.86 -13.22 19.00
CA LEU A 229 -0.54 -13.64 19.52
C LEU A 229 -0.35 -13.35 21.01
N ILE A 230 -1.15 -12.45 21.58
CA ILE A 230 -1.11 -12.12 23.02
C ILE A 230 -2.04 -13.07 23.80
N GLU A 231 -3.04 -13.65 23.15
CA GLU A 231 -4.03 -14.56 23.76
C GLU A 231 -3.60 -16.04 23.70
N SER A 232 -2.58 -16.41 22.93
CA SER A 232 -1.96 -17.75 22.87
C SER A 232 -0.76 -17.85 23.80
#